data_259da4fd600c10dbcdf86a1dfb66390f
#
_entry.id   259da4fd600c10dbcdf86a1dfb66390f
#
_cell.length_a   1.000
_cell.length_b   1.000
_cell.length_c   1.000
_cell.angle_alpha   90.00
_cell.angle_beta   90.00
_cell.angle_gamma   90.00
#
_symmetry.space_group_name_H-M   'P 1'
#
loop_
_entity.id
_entity.type
_entity.pdbx_description
1 polymer ?
#
loop_
_entity_poly.entity_id
_entity_poly.type
_entity_poly.pdbx_seq_one_letter_code
_entity_poly.pdbx_strand_id
1 'polypeptide(L)'
;MKTRLLAVSAVAALALAACGEAPDETAGGASGSAAATDFLGCMVTDQGGIDDRSFNASAWAGLEAAAASQGIEVKYVTSKSESDYTPNVNSLIAEDCGI
;
A
#
# COMPACT_ATOMS: atom_id res chain seq x y z
N MET A 1 -17.03 65.34 16.50
CA MET A 1 -15.83 64.57 16.88
C MET A 1 -15.96 63.19 16.29
N LYS A 2 -15.00 62.86 15.46
CA LYS A 2 -15.09 61.66 14.60
C LYS A 2 -14.45 60.48 15.27
N THR A 3 -15.25 59.56 15.72
CA THR A 3 -14.78 58.30 16.27
C THR A 3 -14.62 57.30 15.11
N ARG A 4 -13.40 56.99 14.76
CA ARG A 4 -13.09 55.99 13.78
C ARG A 4 -13.04 54.62 14.44
N LEU A 5 -14.02 53.79 14.17
CA LEU A 5 -14.03 52.40 14.51
C LEU A 5 -13.12 51.65 13.50
N LEU A 6 -11.99 51.24 13.98
CA LEU A 6 -11.12 50.30 13.28
C LEU A 6 -11.69 48.90 13.48
N ALA A 7 -12.28 48.37 12.43
CA ALA A 7 -12.67 46.99 12.37
C ALA A 7 -11.40 46.16 12.13
N VAL A 8 -10.95 45.47 13.15
CA VAL A 8 -9.91 44.46 13.03
C VAL A 8 -10.56 43.20 12.51
N SER A 9 -10.37 42.97 11.23
CA SER A 9 -10.73 41.70 10.60
C SER A 9 -9.68 40.66 11.00
N ALA A 10 -10.02 39.83 11.97
CA ALA A 10 -9.25 38.65 12.28
C ALA A 10 -9.50 37.62 11.18
N VAL A 11 -8.57 37.52 10.24
CA VAL A 11 -8.51 36.41 9.29
C VAL A 11 -8.03 35.20 10.06
N ALA A 12 -8.95 34.33 10.42
CA ALA A 12 -8.62 33.01 10.92
C ALA A 12 -8.06 32.19 9.73
N ALA A 13 -6.77 32.16 9.59
CA ALA A 13 -6.08 31.20 8.75
C ALA A 13 -6.24 29.83 9.41
N LEU A 14 -7.24 29.07 8.98
CA LEU A 14 -7.27 27.64 9.25
C LEU A 14 -6.11 27.01 8.45
N ALA A 15 -5.01 26.84 9.11
CA ALA A 15 -3.96 25.97 8.64
C ALA A 15 -4.51 24.54 8.67
N LEU A 16 -4.92 24.03 7.52
CA LEU A 16 -5.09 22.61 7.30
C LEU A 16 -3.70 21.96 7.27
N ALA A 17 -3.05 21.91 8.40
CA ALA A 17 -1.83 21.13 8.61
C ALA A 17 -2.21 19.75 9.14
N ALA A 18 -3.06 19.04 8.42
CA ALA A 18 -3.49 17.71 8.81
C ALA A 18 -3.05 16.62 7.81
N CYS A 19 -2.15 16.95 6.92
CA CYS A 19 -1.32 15.92 6.30
C CYS A 19 -0.05 15.91 7.12
N GLY A 20 0.05 14.99 8.08
CA GLY A 20 1.32 14.70 8.70
C GLY A 20 2.34 14.45 7.61
N GLU A 21 3.44 15.16 7.66
CA GLU A 21 4.57 14.87 6.79
C GLU A 21 4.85 13.37 6.88
N ALA A 22 4.88 12.73 5.73
CA ALA A 22 5.43 11.39 5.66
C ALA A 22 6.82 11.44 6.33
N PRO A 23 7.15 10.45 7.15
CA PRO A 23 8.47 10.39 7.75
C PRO A 23 9.51 10.57 6.65
N ASP A 24 10.46 11.43 6.90
CA ASP A 24 11.49 11.82 5.96
C ASP A 24 12.18 10.56 5.43
N GLU A 25 11.97 10.23 4.20
CA GLU A 25 12.50 9.02 3.58
C GLU A 25 14.04 8.99 3.53
N THR A 26 14.66 10.10 3.81
CA THR A 26 16.11 10.21 3.86
C THR A 26 16.74 9.40 4.97
N ALA A 27 16.04 9.14 6.06
CA ALA A 27 16.55 8.32 7.16
C ALA A 27 16.36 6.82 6.93
N GLY A 28 15.37 6.43 6.14
CA GLY A 28 15.05 5.04 5.84
C GLY A 28 15.58 4.55 4.49
N GLY A 29 15.84 5.45 3.57
CA GLY A 29 16.14 5.13 2.18
C GLY A 29 17.41 4.32 1.98
N ALA A 30 18.37 4.44 2.86
CA ALA A 30 19.62 3.70 2.75
C ALA A 30 19.52 2.24 3.22
N SER A 31 18.55 1.92 4.05
CA SER A 31 18.42 0.58 4.63
C SER A 31 17.46 -0.33 3.85
N GLY A 32 16.63 0.24 2.98
CA GLY A 32 15.57 -0.50 2.29
C GLY A 32 16.05 -1.47 1.22
N SER A 33 17.27 -1.32 0.75
CA SER A 33 17.75 -2.08 -0.41
C SER A 33 18.33 -3.44 -0.09
N ALA A 34 18.56 -3.76 1.17
CA ALA A 34 19.40 -4.91 1.50
C ALA A 34 18.68 -6.10 2.12
N ALA A 35 17.40 -5.98 2.46
CA ALA A 35 16.89 -6.87 3.49
C ALA A 35 15.85 -7.91 3.05
N ALA A 36 15.45 -7.95 1.79
CA ALA A 36 14.23 -8.67 1.46
C ALA A 36 14.41 -9.93 0.62
N THR A 37 15.60 -10.51 0.59
CA THR A 37 15.89 -11.66 -0.26
C THR A 37 15.12 -12.92 0.12
N ASP A 38 14.68 -13.02 1.37
CA ASP A 38 13.93 -14.18 1.85
C ASP A 38 12.43 -13.87 2.05
N PHE A 39 11.97 -12.75 1.59
CA PHE A 39 10.57 -12.36 1.72
C PHE A 39 9.77 -12.85 0.50
N LEU A 40 8.69 -13.56 0.77
CA LEU A 40 7.75 -14.00 -0.24
C LEU A 40 6.45 -13.19 -0.13
N GLY A 41 6.17 -12.37 -1.13
CA GLY A 41 4.91 -11.65 -1.25
C GLY A 41 3.87 -12.53 -1.95
N CYS A 42 2.72 -12.72 -1.34
CA CYS A 42 1.70 -13.62 -1.85
C CYS A 42 0.37 -12.92 -2.06
N MET A 43 -0.39 -13.40 -3.00
CA MET A 43 -1.71 -12.90 -3.32
C MET A 43 -2.68 -14.04 -3.60
N VAL A 44 -3.85 -13.97 -2.99
CA VAL A 44 -5.01 -14.78 -3.39
C VAL A 44 -5.91 -13.90 -4.23
N THR A 45 -6.19 -14.31 -5.46
CA THR A 45 -7.15 -13.59 -6.30
C THR A 45 -8.57 -14.02 -5.97
N ASP A 46 -9.52 -13.18 -6.32
CA ASP A 46 -10.89 -13.61 -6.44
C ASP A 46 -11.13 -14.43 -7.73
N GLN A 47 -12.38 -14.61 -8.08
CA GLN A 47 -12.78 -15.43 -9.24
C GLN A 47 -12.35 -14.84 -10.59
N GLY A 48 -11.99 -13.56 -10.64
CA GLY A 48 -11.54 -12.91 -11.87
C GLY A 48 -10.11 -13.22 -12.26
N GLY A 49 -9.29 -13.67 -11.31
CA GLY A 49 -7.87 -13.89 -11.56
C GLY A 49 -7.10 -12.61 -11.89
N ILE A 50 -5.82 -12.74 -12.22
CA ILE A 50 -4.95 -11.58 -12.50
C ILE A 50 -5.24 -10.88 -13.83
N ASP A 51 -6.01 -11.49 -14.70
CA ASP A 51 -6.39 -10.92 -16.00
C ASP A 51 -7.73 -10.17 -15.96
N ASP A 52 -8.26 -9.90 -14.79
CA ASP A 52 -9.55 -9.25 -14.60
C ASP A 52 -9.61 -7.79 -15.10
N ARG A 53 -8.46 -7.20 -15.42
CA ARG A 53 -8.29 -5.79 -15.80
C ARG A 53 -8.82 -4.82 -14.74
N SER A 54 -8.85 -5.24 -13.49
CA SER A 54 -9.41 -4.52 -12.37
C SER A 54 -8.54 -4.68 -11.12
N PHE A 55 -9.14 -5.05 -10.00
CA PHE A 55 -8.46 -5.10 -8.70
C PHE A 55 -7.35 -6.14 -8.64
N ASN A 56 -7.57 -7.35 -9.12
CA ASN A 56 -6.55 -8.38 -9.09
C ASN A 56 -5.35 -8.04 -9.97
N ALA A 57 -5.60 -7.56 -11.18
CA ALA A 57 -4.54 -7.12 -12.08
C ALA A 57 -3.71 -5.98 -11.47
N SER A 58 -4.37 -5.02 -10.84
CA SER A 58 -3.69 -3.89 -10.19
C SER A 58 -2.87 -4.31 -8.98
N ALA A 59 -3.40 -5.20 -8.15
CA ALA A 59 -2.70 -5.72 -6.98
C ALA A 59 -1.48 -6.56 -7.40
N TRP A 60 -1.63 -7.40 -8.41
CA TRP A 60 -0.52 -8.19 -8.93
C TRP A 60 0.58 -7.30 -9.52
N ALA A 61 0.23 -6.30 -10.30
CA ALA A 61 1.21 -5.34 -10.82
C ALA A 61 1.99 -4.63 -9.70
N GLY A 62 1.34 -4.34 -8.57
CA GLY A 62 2.00 -3.80 -7.38
C GLY A 62 3.01 -4.77 -6.78
N LEU A 63 2.69 -6.06 -6.69
CA LEU A 63 3.61 -7.09 -6.22
C LEU A 63 4.80 -7.28 -7.18
N GLU A 64 4.55 -7.29 -8.48
CA GLU A 64 5.62 -7.37 -9.48
C GLU A 64 6.56 -6.16 -9.41
N ALA A 65 6.01 -4.97 -9.20
CA ALA A 65 6.82 -3.78 -9.00
C ALA A 65 7.68 -3.85 -7.73
N ALA A 66 7.13 -4.39 -6.65
CA ALA A 66 7.88 -4.64 -5.42
C ALA A 66 8.98 -5.68 -5.63
N ALA A 67 8.69 -6.75 -6.36
CA ALA A 67 9.69 -7.76 -6.71
C ALA A 67 10.86 -7.13 -7.48
N ALA A 68 10.55 -6.30 -8.47
CA ALA A 68 11.57 -5.63 -9.27
C ALA A 68 12.41 -4.63 -8.47
N SER A 69 11.80 -3.90 -7.53
CA SER A 69 12.49 -2.84 -6.77
C SER A 69 13.18 -3.34 -5.51
N GLN A 70 12.66 -4.38 -4.88
CA GLN A 70 13.14 -4.87 -3.58
C GLN A 70 13.84 -6.22 -3.66
N GLY A 71 13.78 -6.90 -4.79
CA GLY A 71 14.36 -8.23 -4.97
C GLY A 71 13.65 -9.34 -4.20
N ILE A 72 12.39 -9.13 -3.85
CA ILE A 72 11.56 -10.15 -3.21
C ILE A 72 10.99 -11.14 -4.22
N GLU A 73 10.63 -12.31 -3.76
CA GLU A 73 9.83 -13.24 -4.54
C GLU A 73 8.34 -12.92 -4.40
N VAL A 74 7.56 -13.18 -5.45
CA VAL A 74 6.12 -12.97 -5.43
C VAL A 74 5.40 -14.14 -6.09
N LYS A 75 4.22 -14.46 -5.59
CA LYS A 75 3.36 -15.48 -6.20
C LYS A 75 1.88 -15.17 -5.98
N TYR A 76 1.05 -15.77 -6.77
CA TYR A 76 -0.40 -15.72 -6.57
C TYR A 76 -1.06 -17.07 -6.73
N VAL A 77 -2.24 -17.20 -6.16
CA VAL A 77 -3.14 -18.33 -6.33
C VAL A 77 -4.50 -17.81 -6.76
N THR A 78 -5.07 -18.41 -7.79
CA THR A 78 -6.38 -18.03 -8.28
C THR A 78 -7.49 -18.80 -7.59
N SER A 79 -8.49 -18.11 -7.09
CA SER A 79 -9.72 -18.70 -6.58
C SER A 79 -10.76 -18.77 -7.70
N LYS A 80 -11.42 -19.90 -7.84
CA LYS A 80 -12.46 -20.11 -8.84
C LYS A 80 -13.87 -19.93 -8.25
N SER A 81 -13.95 -20.01 -6.93
CA SER A 81 -15.17 -19.86 -6.15
C SER A 81 -14.85 -19.31 -4.76
N GLU A 82 -15.87 -18.85 -4.05
CA GLU A 82 -15.69 -18.37 -2.67
C GLU A 82 -15.16 -19.46 -1.72
N SER A 83 -15.49 -20.70 -2.00
CA SER A 83 -14.99 -21.83 -1.20
C SER A 83 -13.47 -22.05 -1.31
N ASP A 84 -12.84 -21.48 -2.33
CA ASP A 84 -11.40 -21.61 -2.55
C ASP A 84 -10.58 -20.61 -1.71
N TYR A 85 -11.20 -19.53 -1.22
CA TYR A 85 -10.44 -18.48 -0.52
C TYR A 85 -9.71 -19.00 0.71
N THR A 86 -10.41 -19.68 1.60
CA THR A 86 -9.80 -20.21 2.83
C THR A 86 -8.69 -21.23 2.56
N PRO A 87 -8.90 -22.27 1.73
CA PRO A 87 -7.82 -23.19 1.42
C PRO A 87 -6.63 -22.53 0.70
N ASN A 88 -6.87 -21.57 -0.19
CA ASN A 88 -5.80 -20.84 -0.86
C ASN A 88 -4.97 -20.00 0.12
N VAL A 89 -5.61 -19.28 1.02
CA VAL A 89 -4.91 -18.53 2.08
C VAL A 89 -4.09 -19.48 2.96
N ASN A 90 -4.68 -20.57 3.41
CA ASN A 90 -3.97 -21.54 4.24
C ASN A 90 -2.76 -22.16 3.52
N SER A 91 -2.89 -22.42 2.23
CA SER A 91 -1.78 -22.92 1.41
C SER A 91 -0.62 -21.93 1.38
N LEU A 92 -0.91 -20.65 1.17
CA LEU A 92 0.12 -19.62 1.12
C LEU A 92 0.77 -19.38 2.49
N ILE A 93 0.01 -19.47 3.56
CA ILE A 93 0.56 -19.42 4.92
C ILE A 93 1.52 -20.59 5.16
N ALA A 94 1.19 -21.77 4.69
CA ALA A 94 2.05 -22.93 4.80
C ALA A 94 3.34 -22.83 3.95
N GLU A 95 3.37 -21.93 3.00
CA GLU A 95 4.55 -21.63 2.18
C GLU A 95 5.39 -20.46 2.75
N ASP A 96 5.13 -20.05 3.97
CA ASP A 96 5.83 -18.96 4.67
C ASP A 96 5.72 -17.60 3.95
N CYS A 97 4.57 -17.32 3.35
CA CYS A 97 4.31 -15.99 2.80
C CYS A 97 4.42 -14.93 3.89
N GLY A 98 5.18 -13.87 3.63
CA GLY A 98 5.36 -12.74 4.55
C GLY A 98 4.18 -11.77 4.52
N ILE A 99 3.47 -11.77 3.44
CA ILE A 99 2.25 -10.97 3.25
C ILE A 99 1.44 -11.60 2.14
#